data_3d922b7c518ad0dc72061f55b4f1752f
#
_entry.id   3d922b7c518ad0dc72061f55b4f1752f
#
_cell.length_a   1.000
_cell.length_b   1.000
_cell.length_c   1.000
_cell.angle_alpha   90.00
_cell.angle_beta   90.00
_cell.angle_gamma   90.00
#
_symmetry.space_group_name_H-M   'P 1'
#
loop_
_entity.id
_entity.type
_entity.pdbx_description
1 polymer ?
#
loop_
_entity_poly.entity_id
_entity_poly.type
_entity_poly.pdbx_seq_one_letter_code
_entity_poly.pdbx_strand_id
1 'polypeptide(L)'
;MGIVGPNGVGKTTFLKLLLGEIKPDEGFFEIGETVHFGYFSQQGAKFDPEKRVVEAITDLAEVIRDPHGEGLLSASQLLTRFAFSPERQYTPICKLSGGELRRLYLCTVLLTNPNFLVLDEPTNDLDLLTLGILEEYLREFKGCLIVVSHDRFFMDSLVDHLFVFEGNGVVRDFPGNYTQYREWDNARQAQIQAEQKAQPTQAKA
;
A
#
# COMPACT_ATOMS: atom_id res chain seq x y z
N MET A 1 -9.46 -3.63 1.88
CA MET A 1 -9.96 -2.29 2.30
C MET A 1 -9.07 -1.20 1.71
N GLY A 2 -9.65 -0.13 1.15
CA GLY A 2 -8.90 1.01 0.62
C GLY A 2 -9.03 2.25 1.50
N ILE A 3 -8.02 3.11 1.48
CA ILE A 3 -8.06 4.43 2.10
C ILE A 3 -7.91 5.49 1.01
N VAL A 4 -8.85 6.41 0.96
CA VAL A 4 -8.90 7.50 -0.02
C VAL A 4 -9.10 8.85 0.65
N GLY A 5 -8.69 9.92 -0.03
CA GLY A 5 -8.86 11.29 0.45
C GLY A 5 -7.75 12.22 -0.07
N PRO A 6 -7.93 13.54 0.01
CA PRO A 6 -6.93 14.52 -0.42
C PRO A 6 -5.58 14.34 0.29
N ASN A 7 -4.53 14.94 -0.28
CA ASN A 7 -3.22 14.93 0.38
C ASN A 7 -3.27 15.79 1.66
N GLY A 8 -2.57 15.34 2.71
CA GLY A 8 -2.47 16.06 3.98
C GLY A 8 -3.64 15.86 4.96
N VAL A 9 -4.66 15.07 4.62
CA VAL A 9 -5.82 14.84 5.52
C VAL A 9 -5.56 13.83 6.64
N GLY A 10 -4.35 13.24 6.72
CA GLY A 10 -3.97 12.34 7.80
C GLY A 10 -3.91 10.85 7.45
N LYS A 11 -4.01 10.44 6.18
CA LYS A 11 -3.95 9.02 5.76
C LYS A 11 -2.69 8.32 6.29
N THR A 12 -1.51 8.85 6.00
CA THR A 12 -0.22 8.29 6.48
C THR A 12 -0.11 8.34 8.00
N THR A 13 -0.67 9.38 8.65
CA THR A 13 -0.71 9.46 10.12
C THR A 13 -1.55 8.33 10.70
N PHE A 14 -2.70 8.04 10.10
CA PHE A 14 -3.54 6.90 10.49
C PHE A 14 -2.79 5.58 10.33
N LEU A 15 -2.08 5.38 9.21
CA LEU A 15 -1.26 4.18 9.03
C LEU A 15 -0.18 4.04 10.09
N LYS A 16 0.51 5.13 10.44
CA LYS A 16 1.52 5.13 11.51
C LYS A 16 0.96 4.82 12.89
N LEU A 17 -0.25 5.31 13.19
CA LEU A 17 -0.99 4.94 14.40
C LEU A 17 -1.29 3.45 14.41
N LEU A 18 -1.85 2.92 13.32
CA LEU A 18 -2.19 1.50 13.17
C LEU A 18 -0.97 0.58 13.34
N LEU A 19 0.18 1.00 12.80
CA LEU A 19 1.44 0.26 12.89
C LEU A 19 2.15 0.43 14.25
N GLY A 20 1.62 1.28 15.14
CA GLY A 20 2.22 1.56 16.44
C GLY A 20 3.47 2.43 16.39
N GLU A 21 3.77 3.08 15.26
CA GLU A 21 4.91 4.00 15.11
C GLU A 21 4.70 5.30 15.89
N ILE A 22 3.46 5.73 16.03
CA ILE A 22 3.05 6.90 16.84
C ILE A 22 1.94 6.49 17.82
N LYS A 23 1.85 7.16 18.94
CA LYS A 23 0.80 6.94 19.95
C LYS A 23 -0.40 7.84 19.65
N PRO A 24 -1.64 7.36 19.87
CA PRO A 24 -2.81 8.22 19.80
C PRO A 24 -2.81 9.24 20.95
N ASP A 25 -3.37 10.42 20.71
CA ASP A 25 -3.56 11.44 21.76
C ASP A 25 -4.63 11.01 22.75
N GLU A 26 -5.68 10.32 22.25
CA GLU A 26 -6.76 9.75 23.05
C GLU A 26 -7.12 8.35 22.53
N GLY A 27 -7.63 7.50 23.43
CA GLY A 27 -7.97 6.12 23.09
C GLY A 27 -6.77 5.18 23.13
N PHE A 28 -6.95 3.98 22.58
CA PHE A 28 -5.91 2.96 22.48
C PHE A 28 -6.15 2.04 21.28
N PHE A 29 -5.06 1.39 20.83
CA PHE A 29 -5.12 0.30 19.88
C PHE A 29 -4.78 -1.01 20.60
N GLU A 30 -5.54 -2.04 20.31
CA GLU A 30 -5.21 -3.40 20.71
C GLU A 30 -4.89 -4.22 19.46
N ILE A 31 -3.66 -4.67 19.36
CA ILE A 31 -3.17 -5.48 18.25
C ILE A 31 -2.99 -6.90 18.76
N GLY A 32 -3.67 -7.85 18.11
CA GLY A 32 -3.55 -9.26 18.47
C GLY A 32 -2.12 -9.78 18.31
N GLU A 33 -1.67 -10.65 19.22
CA GLU A 33 -0.29 -11.21 19.22
C GLU A 33 0.08 -11.95 17.93
N THR A 34 -0.90 -12.43 17.18
CA THR A 34 -0.71 -13.15 15.91
C THR A 34 -0.62 -12.25 14.70
N VAL A 35 -0.78 -10.93 14.86
CA VAL A 35 -0.71 -9.97 13.75
C VAL A 35 0.73 -9.70 13.39
N HIS A 36 1.07 -10.03 12.13
CA HIS A 36 2.37 -9.73 11.53
C HIS A 36 2.16 -8.72 10.41
N PHE A 37 2.59 -7.47 10.67
CA PHE A 37 2.49 -6.41 9.69
C PHE A 37 3.57 -6.50 8.62
N GLY A 38 3.16 -6.36 7.35
CA GLY A 38 4.02 -5.94 6.25
C GLY A 38 3.67 -4.52 5.86
N TYR A 39 4.61 -3.61 5.89
CA TYR A 39 4.37 -2.21 5.52
C TYR A 39 5.25 -1.78 4.36
N PHE A 40 4.61 -1.50 3.23
CA PHE A 40 5.25 -0.90 2.08
C PHE A 40 5.00 0.60 2.10
N SER A 41 5.96 1.35 2.65
CA SER A 41 5.84 2.79 2.83
C SER A 41 6.28 3.59 1.61
N GLN A 42 5.74 4.78 1.46
CA GLN A 42 6.18 5.72 0.43
C GLN A 42 7.68 6.10 0.57
N GLN A 43 8.23 6.12 1.79
CA GLN A 43 9.62 6.47 2.03
C GLN A 43 10.64 5.41 1.58
N GLY A 44 10.19 4.16 1.38
CA GLY A 44 11.05 3.04 1.04
C GLY A 44 11.84 2.48 2.23
N ALA A 45 12.77 1.56 1.94
CA ALA A 45 13.70 1.01 2.91
C ALA A 45 15.11 1.55 2.70
N LYS A 46 15.88 1.53 3.77
CA LYS A 46 17.33 1.80 3.71
C LYS A 46 18.05 0.48 3.58
N PHE A 47 18.78 0.32 2.50
CA PHE A 47 19.65 -0.81 2.24
C PHE A 47 21.11 -0.40 2.39
N ASP A 48 21.97 -1.35 2.74
CA ASP A 48 23.40 -1.19 2.64
C ASP A 48 23.79 -1.12 1.14
N PRO A 49 24.35 -0.01 0.67
CA PRO A 49 24.61 0.19 -0.75
C PRO A 49 25.66 -0.76 -1.34
N GLU A 50 26.55 -1.30 -0.50
CA GLU A 50 27.61 -2.20 -0.90
C GLU A 50 27.19 -3.65 -1.00
N LYS A 51 26.08 -4.05 -0.32
CA LYS A 51 25.54 -5.40 -0.39
C LYS A 51 24.99 -5.68 -1.79
N ARG A 52 25.03 -6.97 -2.17
CA ARG A 52 24.36 -7.45 -3.37
C ARG A 52 22.87 -7.61 -3.14
N VAL A 53 22.08 -7.53 -4.20
CA VAL A 53 20.64 -7.68 -4.15
C VAL A 53 20.23 -8.99 -3.46
N VAL A 54 20.88 -10.10 -3.82
CA VAL A 54 20.60 -11.43 -3.23
C VAL A 54 20.92 -11.49 -1.74
N GLU A 55 21.97 -10.80 -1.30
CA GLU A 55 22.36 -10.73 0.11
C GLU A 55 21.31 -10.03 0.97
N ALA A 56 20.69 -8.95 0.45
CA ALA A 56 19.62 -8.25 1.16
C ALA A 56 18.41 -9.16 1.45
N ILE A 57 18.16 -10.14 0.60
CA ILE A 57 17.09 -11.14 0.80
C ILE A 57 17.56 -12.26 1.73
N THR A 58 18.78 -12.79 1.54
CA THR A 58 19.32 -13.89 2.35
C THR A 58 19.51 -13.50 3.82
N ASP A 59 19.86 -12.24 4.08
CA ASP A 59 20.01 -11.73 5.46
C ASP A 59 18.69 -11.71 6.23
N LEU A 60 17.56 -11.62 5.52
CA LEU A 60 16.23 -11.63 6.13
C LEU A 60 15.70 -13.04 6.35
N ALA A 61 15.97 -13.95 5.41
CA ALA A 61 15.57 -15.34 5.52
C ALA A 61 16.43 -16.24 4.62
N GLU A 62 17.01 -17.29 5.20
CA GLU A 62 17.73 -18.33 4.44
C GLU A 62 16.77 -19.18 3.59
N VAL A 63 15.57 -19.37 4.10
CA VAL A 63 14.53 -20.22 3.51
C VAL A 63 13.21 -19.46 3.50
N ILE A 64 12.59 -19.37 2.35
CA ILE A 64 11.39 -18.60 2.11
C ILE A 64 10.25 -19.57 1.82
N ARG A 65 9.12 -19.43 2.51
CA ARG A 65 7.91 -20.16 2.14
C ARG A 65 7.37 -19.61 0.84
N ASP A 66 7.03 -20.48 -0.09
CA ASP A 66 6.37 -20.07 -1.33
C ASP A 66 4.96 -19.54 -1.02
N PRO A 67 4.66 -18.25 -1.25
CA PRO A 67 3.34 -17.71 -1.02
C PRO A 67 2.27 -18.34 -1.93
N HIS A 68 2.66 -18.95 -3.06
CA HIS A 68 1.79 -19.57 -4.04
C HIS A 68 1.84 -21.12 -4.05
N GLY A 69 2.53 -21.74 -3.10
CA GLY A 69 2.70 -23.19 -3.07
C GLY A 69 3.09 -23.77 -1.72
N GLU A 70 3.16 -25.11 -1.63
CA GLU A 70 3.59 -25.84 -0.43
C GLU A 70 5.12 -25.97 -0.31
N GLY A 71 5.86 -25.27 -1.18
CA GLY A 71 7.30 -25.40 -1.29
C GLY A 71 8.10 -24.36 -0.53
N LEU A 72 9.43 -24.52 -0.59
CA LEU A 72 10.40 -23.55 -0.11
C LEU A 72 11.11 -22.93 -1.32
N LEU A 73 11.32 -21.63 -1.27
CA LEU A 73 12.03 -20.86 -2.29
C LEU A 73 13.40 -20.43 -1.75
N SER A 74 14.40 -20.43 -2.62
CA SER A 74 15.64 -19.71 -2.37
C SER A 74 15.45 -18.20 -2.62
N ALA A 75 16.33 -17.37 -2.06
CA ALA A 75 16.37 -15.94 -2.32
C ALA A 75 16.45 -15.64 -3.84
N SER A 76 17.25 -16.40 -4.57
CA SER A 76 17.39 -16.25 -6.03
C SER A 76 16.09 -16.55 -6.78
N GLN A 77 15.35 -17.60 -6.38
CA GLN A 77 14.07 -17.94 -7.00
C GLN A 77 13.01 -16.85 -6.73
N LEU A 78 12.95 -16.33 -5.50
CA LEU A 78 12.07 -15.21 -5.18
C LEU A 78 12.40 -13.98 -6.04
N LEU A 79 13.67 -13.58 -6.08
CA LEU A 79 14.13 -12.44 -6.87
C LEU A 79 13.81 -12.61 -8.36
N THR A 80 13.93 -13.83 -8.89
CA THR A 80 13.56 -14.13 -10.28
C THR A 80 12.06 -13.90 -10.53
N ARG A 81 11.19 -14.27 -9.58
CA ARG A 81 9.74 -13.96 -9.66
C ARG A 81 9.49 -12.45 -9.69
N PHE A 82 10.30 -11.69 -8.98
CA PHE A 82 10.26 -10.22 -8.99
C PHE A 82 11.11 -9.60 -10.12
N ALA A 83 11.31 -10.34 -11.21
CA ALA A 83 11.99 -9.88 -12.43
C ALA A 83 13.41 -9.33 -12.21
N PHE A 84 14.15 -9.87 -11.22
CA PHE A 84 15.59 -9.69 -11.14
C PHE A 84 16.30 -10.81 -11.91
N SER A 85 16.98 -10.46 -13.01
CA SER A 85 17.81 -11.44 -13.74
C SER A 85 18.94 -11.97 -12.84
N PRO A 86 19.49 -13.16 -13.13
CA PRO A 86 20.60 -13.71 -12.34
C PRO A 86 21.76 -12.75 -12.18
N GLU A 87 22.12 -12.01 -13.24
CA GLU A 87 23.20 -11.04 -13.19
C GLU A 87 22.86 -9.86 -12.27
N ARG A 88 21.59 -9.40 -12.29
CA ARG A 88 21.13 -8.30 -11.43
C ARG A 88 21.11 -8.67 -9.97
N GLN A 89 20.85 -9.94 -9.63
CA GLN A 89 20.84 -10.45 -8.25
C GLN A 89 22.20 -10.32 -7.57
N TYR A 90 23.29 -10.40 -8.32
CA TYR A 90 24.65 -10.27 -7.80
C TYR A 90 25.24 -8.85 -7.96
N THR A 91 24.44 -7.89 -8.44
CA THR A 91 24.84 -6.49 -8.57
C THR A 91 24.75 -5.80 -7.20
N PRO A 92 25.70 -4.91 -6.82
CA PRO A 92 25.59 -4.07 -5.64
C PRO A 92 24.34 -3.17 -5.70
N ILE A 93 23.68 -2.99 -4.56
CA ILE A 93 22.41 -2.24 -4.44
C ILE A 93 22.58 -0.79 -4.90
N CYS A 94 23.74 -0.17 -4.67
CA CYS A 94 24.02 1.18 -5.16
C CYS A 94 23.94 1.36 -6.69
N LYS A 95 23.96 0.26 -7.45
CA LYS A 95 23.83 0.26 -8.91
C LYS A 95 22.41 0.01 -9.42
N LEU A 96 21.46 -0.14 -8.52
CA LEU A 96 20.05 -0.31 -8.89
C LEU A 96 19.43 1.03 -9.30
N SER A 97 18.53 0.99 -10.27
CA SER A 97 17.62 2.10 -10.54
C SER A 97 16.63 2.30 -9.39
N GLY A 98 15.99 3.47 -9.31
CA GLY A 98 14.96 3.73 -8.31
C GLY A 98 13.82 2.71 -8.32
N GLY A 99 13.35 2.33 -9.52
CA GLY A 99 12.31 1.29 -9.65
C GLY A 99 12.78 -0.09 -9.21
N GLU A 100 14.02 -0.50 -9.53
CA GLU A 100 14.59 -1.75 -9.03
C GLU A 100 14.75 -1.76 -7.51
N LEU A 101 15.16 -0.62 -6.94
CA LEU A 101 15.27 -0.48 -5.48
C LEU A 101 13.89 -0.58 -4.81
N ARG A 102 12.88 0.02 -5.40
CA ARG A 102 11.49 -0.08 -4.95
C ARG A 102 10.96 -1.51 -5.01
N ARG A 103 11.28 -2.22 -6.09
CA ARG A 103 10.96 -3.62 -6.29
C ARG A 103 11.65 -4.52 -5.27
N LEU A 104 12.93 -4.28 -4.99
CA LEU A 104 13.67 -4.98 -3.94
C LEU A 104 13.02 -4.75 -2.57
N TYR A 105 12.63 -3.51 -2.27
CA TYR A 105 11.92 -3.21 -1.02
C TYR A 105 10.59 -3.98 -0.92
N LEU A 106 9.81 -4.03 -1.99
CA LEU A 106 8.59 -4.83 -2.02
C LEU A 106 8.88 -6.30 -1.70
N CYS A 107 9.93 -6.88 -2.33
CA CYS A 107 10.35 -8.25 -2.02
C CYS A 107 10.63 -8.45 -0.52
N THR A 108 11.34 -7.52 0.13
CA THR A 108 11.65 -7.63 1.55
C THR A 108 10.41 -7.57 2.43
N VAL A 109 9.43 -6.73 2.08
CA VAL A 109 8.15 -6.65 2.82
C VAL A 109 7.36 -7.95 2.69
N LEU A 110 7.23 -8.50 1.49
CA LEU A 110 6.45 -9.72 1.26
C LEU A 110 7.15 -10.97 1.82
N LEU A 111 8.48 -10.94 1.89
CA LEU A 111 9.30 -12.01 2.46
C LEU A 111 9.00 -12.27 3.93
N THR A 112 8.60 -11.26 4.69
CA THR A 112 8.25 -11.41 6.11
C THR A 112 6.98 -12.25 6.33
N ASN A 113 6.34 -12.69 5.22
CA ASN A 113 5.09 -13.45 5.23
C ASN A 113 4.02 -12.80 6.14
N PRO A 114 3.68 -11.53 5.88
CA PRO A 114 2.73 -10.81 6.71
C PRO A 114 1.33 -11.42 6.58
N ASN A 115 0.54 -11.36 7.65
CA ASN A 115 -0.90 -11.65 7.60
C ASN A 115 -1.76 -10.36 7.64
N PHE A 116 -1.10 -9.22 7.78
CA PHE A 116 -1.70 -7.89 7.66
C PHE A 116 -0.77 -7.01 6.81
N LEU A 117 -1.18 -6.71 5.58
CA LEU A 117 -0.37 -5.95 4.63
C LEU A 117 -0.92 -4.54 4.47
N VAL A 118 -0.03 -3.56 4.59
CA VAL A 118 -0.33 -2.14 4.40
C VAL A 118 0.52 -1.63 3.25
N LEU A 119 -0.14 -1.10 2.21
CA LEU A 119 0.50 -0.53 1.02
C LEU A 119 0.18 0.96 0.93
N ASP A 120 1.20 1.80 1.09
CA ASP A 120 1.07 3.27 0.99
C ASP A 120 1.63 3.76 -0.34
N GLU A 121 0.71 4.09 -1.28
CA GLU A 121 0.97 4.55 -2.64
C GLU A 121 1.92 3.64 -3.45
N PRO A 122 1.64 2.32 -3.55
CA PRO A 122 2.55 1.39 -4.23
C PRO A 122 2.67 1.66 -5.73
N THR A 123 1.66 2.29 -6.33
CA THR A 123 1.60 2.54 -7.78
C THR A 123 2.50 3.67 -8.26
N ASN A 124 2.97 4.56 -7.36
CA ASN A 124 3.74 5.74 -7.76
C ASN A 124 5.14 5.41 -8.28
N ASP A 125 5.77 4.37 -7.73
CA ASP A 125 7.20 4.10 -7.95
C ASP A 125 7.48 2.70 -8.50
N LEU A 126 6.45 1.91 -8.79
CA LEU A 126 6.59 0.58 -9.36
C LEU A 126 6.30 0.63 -10.88
N ASP A 127 7.10 -0.09 -11.66
CA ASP A 127 6.82 -0.29 -13.08
C ASP A 127 5.63 -1.25 -13.30
N LEU A 128 5.05 -1.24 -14.50
CA LEU A 128 3.89 -2.05 -14.84
C LEU A 128 4.11 -3.55 -14.62
N LEU A 129 5.33 -4.04 -14.85
CA LEU A 129 5.67 -5.45 -14.63
C LEU A 129 5.59 -5.78 -13.14
N THR A 130 6.19 -4.95 -12.30
CA THR A 130 6.19 -5.12 -10.84
C THR A 130 4.78 -4.96 -10.26
N LEU A 131 3.97 -4.04 -10.79
CA LEU A 131 2.56 -3.89 -10.39
C LEU A 131 1.77 -5.16 -10.73
N GLY A 132 1.98 -5.75 -11.91
CA GLY A 132 1.35 -7.03 -12.28
C GLY A 132 1.70 -8.17 -11.33
N ILE A 133 2.98 -8.27 -10.93
CA ILE A 133 3.44 -9.27 -9.95
C ILE A 133 2.79 -9.01 -8.57
N LEU A 134 2.71 -7.75 -8.15
CA LEU A 134 2.05 -7.38 -6.89
C LEU A 134 0.55 -7.71 -6.92
N GLU A 135 -0.15 -7.37 -7.99
CA GLU A 135 -1.58 -7.69 -8.13
C GLU A 135 -1.83 -9.20 -8.09
N GLU A 136 -1.01 -10.00 -8.77
CA GLU A 136 -1.11 -11.46 -8.73
C GLU A 136 -0.93 -11.98 -7.30
N TYR A 137 0.10 -11.51 -6.59
CA TYR A 137 0.32 -11.84 -5.18
C TYR A 137 -0.89 -11.46 -4.32
N LEU A 138 -1.44 -10.25 -4.49
CA LEU A 138 -2.53 -9.73 -3.68
C LEU A 138 -3.87 -10.45 -3.91
N ARG A 139 -4.11 -11.00 -5.11
CA ARG A 139 -5.31 -11.80 -5.39
C ARG A 139 -5.35 -13.11 -4.60
N GLU A 140 -4.18 -13.68 -4.30
CA GLU A 140 -4.05 -14.92 -3.53
C GLU A 140 -3.81 -14.67 -2.04
N PHE A 141 -3.59 -13.42 -1.66
CA PHE A 141 -3.29 -13.03 -0.28
C PHE A 141 -4.51 -13.26 0.63
N LYS A 142 -4.36 -14.15 1.60
CA LYS A 142 -5.43 -14.55 2.54
C LYS A 142 -5.50 -13.71 3.82
N GLY A 143 -4.63 -12.71 3.94
CA GLY A 143 -4.56 -11.84 5.11
C GLY A 143 -5.42 -10.58 4.95
N CYS A 144 -5.30 -9.70 5.93
CA CYS A 144 -5.90 -8.37 5.86
C CYS A 144 -5.05 -7.45 4.98
N LEU A 145 -5.70 -6.71 4.08
CA LEU A 145 -5.06 -5.76 3.19
C LEU A 145 -5.62 -4.37 3.40
N ILE A 146 -4.73 -3.39 3.63
CA ILE A 146 -5.03 -1.97 3.56
C ILE A 146 -4.20 -1.35 2.43
N VAL A 147 -4.86 -0.64 1.52
CA VAL A 147 -4.22 0.05 0.40
C VAL A 147 -4.58 1.52 0.42
N VAL A 148 -3.57 2.38 0.37
CA VAL A 148 -3.71 3.79 0.04
C VAL A 148 -3.21 3.96 -1.39
N SER A 149 -4.06 4.35 -2.31
CA SER A 149 -3.67 4.65 -3.69
C SER A 149 -4.66 5.62 -4.34
N HIS A 150 -4.16 6.36 -5.32
CA HIS A 150 -4.97 7.19 -6.22
C HIS A 150 -5.22 6.50 -7.57
N ASP A 151 -4.64 5.33 -7.80
CA ASP A 151 -4.85 4.55 -9.01
C ASP A 151 -6.18 3.80 -8.93
N ARG A 152 -7.10 4.18 -9.85
CA ARG A 152 -8.44 3.61 -9.90
C ARG A 152 -8.42 2.10 -10.21
N PHE A 153 -7.63 1.70 -11.20
CA PHE A 153 -7.62 0.31 -11.66
C PHE A 153 -7.06 -0.61 -10.59
N PHE A 154 -5.98 -0.18 -9.96
CA PHE A 154 -5.37 -0.91 -8.85
C PHE A 154 -6.34 -1.04 -7.67
N MET A 155 -7.02 0.04 -7.29
CA MET A 155 -7.99 0.02 -6.20
C MET A 155 -9.21 -0.86 -6.51
N ASP A 156 -9.82 -0.71 -7.69
CA ASP A 156 -11.01 -1.48 -8.08
C ASP A 156 -10.74 -3.00 -8.18
N SER A 157 -9.49 -3.40 -8.47
CA SER A 157 -9.10 -4.81 -8.54
C SER A 157 -8.94 -5.49 -7.18
N LEU A 158 -8.73 -4.71 -6.10
CA LEU A 158 -8.30 -5.23 -4.79
C LEU A 158 -9.23 -4.89 -3.63
N VAL A 159 -10.05 -3.84 -3.75
CA VAL A 159 -10.82 -3.34 -2.61
C VAL A 159 -12.31 -3.26 -2.92
N ASP A 160 -13.09 -3.66 -1.94
CA ASP A 160 -14.54 -3.67 -1.92
C ASP A 160 -15.13 -2.78 -0.80
N HIS A 161 -14.24 -2.11 -0.06
CA HIS A 161 -14.59 -1.29 1.09
C HIS A 161 -13.59 -0.14 1.25
N LEU A 162 -14.07 1.08 1.51
CA LEU A 162 -13.22 2.27 1.59
C LEU A 162 -13.42 3.04 2.89
N PHE A 163 -12.31 3.51 3.46
CA PHE A 163 -12.31 4.63 4.40
C PHE A 163 -11.97 5.92 3.67
N VAL A 164 -12.94 6.82 3.63
CA VAL A 164 -12.82 8.12 2.96
C VAL A 164 -12.46 9.19 3.97
N PHE A 165 -11.26 9.71 3.87
CA PHE A 165 -10.77 10.81 4.69
C PHE A 165 -11.22 12.14 4.07
N GLU A 166 -12.30 12.73 4.60
CA GLU A 166 -12.89 13.97 4.09
C GLU A 166 -12.15 15.23 4.60
N GLY A 167 -11.21 15.07 5.56
CA GLY A 167 -10.55 16.17 6.26
C GLY A 167 -11.24 16.56 7.57
N ASN A 168 -10.61 17.46 8.34
CA ASN A 168 -11.09 17.92 9.65
C ASN A 168 -11.43 16.79 10.64
N GLY A 169 -10.70 15.67 10.56
CA GLY A 169 -10.93 14.48 11.41
C GLY A 169 -12.12 13.62 11.01
N VAL A 170 -12.80 13.93 9.91
CA VAL A 170 -13.93 13.12 9.45
C VAL A 170 -13.44 11.99 8.57
N VAL A 171 -13.76 10.75 8.99
CA VAL A 171 -13.53 9.53 8.22
C VAL A 171 -14.88 8.88 7.97
N ARG A 172 -15.22 8.71 6.70
CA ARG A 172 -16.46 8.06 6.26
C ARG A 172 -16.19 6.62 5.89
N ASP A 173 -17.01 5.75 6.39
CA ASP A 173 -17.09 4.36 5.97
C ASP A 173 -17.95 4.24 4.71
N PHE A 174 -17.37 3.68 3.62
CA PHE A 174 -18.07 3.51 2.34
C PHE A 174 -17.99 2.04 1.91
N PRO A 175 -19.10 1.32 1.95
CA PRO A 175 -19.18 -0.06 1.46
C PRO A 175 -19.28 -0.08 -0.07
N GLY A 176 -18.15 -0.30 -0.74
CA GLY A 176 -18.05 -0.33 -2.19
C GLY A 176 -16.63 -0.14 -2.70
N ASN A 177 -16.43 -0.34 -3.99
CA ASN A 177 -15.15 -0.13 -4.64
C ASN A 177 -14.88 1.36 -4.95
N TYR A 178 -13.70 1.67 -5.46
CA TYR A 178 -13.30 3.05 -5.74
C TYR A 178 -14.15 3.72 -6.82
N THR A 179 -14.57 2.98 -7.85
CA THR A 179 -15.46 3.51 -8.89
C THR A 179 -16.80 3.92 -8.33
N GLN A 180 -17.45 3.06 -7.54
CA GLN A 180 -18.73 3.35 -6.90
C GLN A 180 -18.65 4.56 -5.97
N TYR A 181 -17.55 4.67 -5.22
CA TYR A 181 -17.30 5.85 -4.40
C TYR A 181 -17.20 7.12 -5.25
N ARG A 182 -16.47 7.11 -6.36
CA ARG A 182 -16.30 8.28 -7.23
C ARG A 182 -17.63 8.71 -7.86
N GLU A 183 -18.46 7.79 -8.26
CA GLU A 183 -19.80 8.07 -8.80
C GLU A 183 -20.69 8.71 -7.72
N TRP A 184 -20.69 8.16 -6.52
CA TRP A 184 -21.42 8.69 -5.39
C TRP A 184 -20.93 10.09 -4.98
N ASP A 185 -19.62 10.30 -4.88
CA ASP A 185 -19.03 11.60 -4.48
C ASP A 185 -19.32 12.68 -5.53
N ASN A 186 -19.23 12.35 -6.82
CA ASN A 186 -19.57 13.27 -7.90
C ASN A 186 -21.06 13.70 -7.84
N ALA A 187 -21.97 12.75 -7.60
CA ALA A 187 -23.39 13.04 -7.45
C ALA A 187 -23.65 13.93 -6.22
N ARG A 188 -23.01 13.63 -5.08
CA ARG A 188 -23.08 14.43 -3.85
C ARG A 188 -22.57 15.86 -4.06
N GLN A 189 -21.43 16.02 -4.71
CA GLN A 189 -20.86 17.33 -4.99
C GLN A 189 -21.74 18.16 -5.94
N ALA A 190 -22.33 17.53 -6.96
CA ALA A 190 -23.29 18.19 -7.85
C ALA A 190 -24.53 18.69 -7.10
N GLN A 191 -25.06 17.91 -6.14
CA GLN A 191 -26.17 18.32 -5.29
C GLN A 191 -25.81 19.53 -4.43
N ILE A 192 -24.66 19.48 -3.74
CA ILE A 192 -24.18 20.59 -2.89
C ILE A 192 -24.03 21.88 -3.72
N GLN A 193 -23.46 21.79 -4.93
CA GLN A 193 -23.31 22.94 -5.81
C GLN A 193 -24.67 23.50 -6.29
N ALA A 194 -25.64 22.62 -6.55
CA ALA A 194 -26.99 23.04 -6.93
C ALA A 194 -27.71 23.77 -5.77
N GLU A 195 -27.59 23.26 -4.55
CA GLU A 195 -28.14 23.88 -3.35
C GLU A 195 -27.50 25.26 -3.05
N GLN A 196 -26.18 25.38 -3.19
CA GLN A 196 -25.47 26.66 -3.01
C GLN A 196 -25.88 27.70 -4.05
N LYS A 197 -26.15 27.31 -5.29
CA LYS A 197 -26.65 28.19 -6.35
C LYS A 197 -28.13 28.57 -6.15
N ALA A 198 -28.90 27.75 -5.47
CA ALA A 198 -30.32 27.99 -5.19
C ALA A 198 -30.56 28.90 -3.98
N GLN A 199 -29.57 29.11 -3.11
CA GLN A 199 -29.67 30.06 -2.01
C GLN A 199 -29.53 31.50 -2.56
N PRO A 200 -30.59 32.34 -2.50
CA PRO A 200 -30.51 33.71 -2.99
C PRO A 200 -29.51 34.48 -2.11
N THR A 201 -28.60 35.19 -2.76
CA THR A 201 -27.72 36.17 -2.13
C THR A 201 -28.58 37.16 -1.36
N GLN A 202 -28.66 37.03 -0.03
CA GLN A 202 -29.23 38.09 0.79
C GLN A 202 -28.31 39.30 0.60
N ALA A 203 -28.76 40.22 -0.23
CA ALA A 203 -28.13 41.49 -0.49
C ALA A 203 -27.98 42.23 0.83
N LYS A 204 -26.77 42.66 1.12
CA LYS A 204 -26.50 43.67 2.14
C LYS A 204 -27.28 44.93 1.78
N ALA A 205 -28.29 45.26 2.57
CA ALA A 205 -28.84 46.59 2.67
C ALA A 205 -28.06 47.35 3.74
#